data_5a0950b2df12b65bf8ac59d981e2b915
#
_entry.id   5a0950b2df12b65bf8ac59d981e2b915
#
_cell.length_a   1.000
_cell.length_b   1.000
_cell.length_c   1.000
_cell.angle_alpha   90.00
_cell.angle_beta   90.00
_cell.angle_gamma   90.00
#
_symmetry.space_group_name_H-M   'P 1'
#
loop_
_entity.id
_entity.type
_entity.pdbx_description
1 polymer ?
#
loop_
_entity_poly.entity_id
_entity_poly.type
_entity_poly.pdbx_seq_one_letter_code
_entity_poly.pdbx_strand_id
1 'polypeptide(L)'
;MNRNRIPMFLFSMVVLLAVGIGVLKAQDLKPAANVAGNWTIYAYNVEQPGSSLKTVAITQNGNIISGTFRGPHQHGKFQGWISGNHIEFSTDTRDVLTFRGEITDQGMSGLYGIHGRHAPWRAERTNP
;
A
#
# COMPACT_ATOMS: atom_id res chain seq x y z
N MET A 1 -24.75 16.94 -15.77
CA MET A 1 -24.12 16.98 -15.44
C MET A 1 -23.81 16.17 -14.50
N ASN A 2 -23.87 15.61 -13.99
CA ASN A 2 -23.69 14.85 -13.15
C ASN A 2 -22.92 13.70 -13.35
N ARG A 3 -22.26 13.49 -14.34
CA ARG A 3 -21.44 12.46 -14.59
C ARG A 3 -20.39 12.40 -13.59
N ASN A 4 -20.10 13.40 -12.92
CA ASN A 4 -19.08 13.42 -11.95
C ASN A 4 -19.31 12.48 -10.82
N ARG A 5 -20.52 12.06 -10.61
CA ARG A 5 -20.78 11.21 -9.55
C ARG A 5 -20.32 9.84 -9.75
N ILE A 6 -20.12 9.40 -10.93
CA ILE A 6 -19.67 8.06 -11.21
C ILE A 6 -18.33 7.74 -10.55
N PRO A 7 -17.35 8.63 -10.63
CA PRO A 7 -16.11 8.37 -9.93
C PRO A 7 -16.28 8.23 -8.44
N MET A 8 -17.22 8.93 -7.86
CA MET A 8 -17.42 8.83 -6.45
C MET A 8 -17.94 7.47 -6.05
N PHE A 9 -18.82 6.91 -6.87
CA PHE A 9 -19.25 5.60 -6.63
C PHE A 9 -18.10 4.64 -6.61
N LEU A 10 -17.21 4.71 -7.57
CA LEU A 10 -16.06 3.85 -7.64
C LEU A 10 -15.18 4.02 -6.42
N PHE A 11 -15.01 5.24 -5.97
CA PHE A 11 -14.25 5.48 -4.78
C PHE A 11 -14.83 4.76 -3.58
N SER A 12 -16.09 4.82 -3.39
CA SER A 12 -16.70 4.15 -2.27
C SER A 12 -16.44 2.67 -2.27
N MET A 13 -16.53 2.05 -3.43
CA MET A 13 -16.28 0.64 -3.51
C MET A 13 -14.85 0.31 -3.18
N VAL A 14 -13.93 1.10 -3.66
CA VAL A 14 -12.54 0.83 -3.40
C VAL A 14 -12.22 1.01 -1.93
N VAL A 15 -12.79 2.01 -1.30
CA VAL A 15 -12.59 2.21 0.12
C VAL A 15 -13.12 1.02 0.90
N LEU A 16 -14.22 0.46 0.48
CA LEU A 16 -14.74 -0.72 1.14
C LEU A 16 -13.81 -1.91 0.99
N LEU A 17 -13.15 -2.03 -0.14
CA LEU A 17 -12.20 -3.11 -0.31
C LEU A 17 -11.00 -2.95 0.62
N ALA A 18 -10.74 -1.76 1.06
CA ALA A 18 -9.61 -1.51 1.95
C ALA A 18 -10.00 -1.56 3.41
N VAL A 19 -11.19 -2.00 3.71
CA VAL A 19 -11.68 -1.96 5.07
C VAL A 19 -10.86 -2.79 6.04
N GLY A 20 -10.23 -3.83 5.59
CA GLY A 20 -9.36 -4.60 6.46
C GLY A 20 -8.22 -3.78 7.01
N ILE A 21 -7.91 -2.64 6.40
CA ILE A 21 -6.83 -1.77 6.81
C ILE A 21 -7.37 -0.57 7.57
N GLY A 22 -8.58 -0.14 7.25
CA GLY A 22 -9.20 1.00 7.91
C GLY A 22 -10.45 1.38 7.16
N VAL A 23 -11.31 2.12 7.82
CA VAL A 23 -12.57 2.55 7.23
C VAL A 23 -12.51 4.03 6.98
N LEU A 24 -12.53 4.44 5.71
CA LEU A 24 -12.56 5.84 5.32
C LEU A 24 -13.62 6.04 4.27
N LYS A 25 -14.29 7.15 4.32
CA LYS A 25 -15.20 7.53 3.26
C LYS A 25 -14.41 8.21 2.16
N ALA A 26 -14.89 8.10 0.94
CA ALA A 26 -14.19 8.69 -0.19
C ALA A 26 -13.94 10.18 0.00
N GLN A 27 -14.91 10.90 0.56
CA GLN A 27 -14.74 12.33 0.71
C GLN A 27 -13.78 12.71 1.84
N ASP A 28 -13.36 11.76 2.68
CA ASP A 28 -12.38 12.04 3.71
C ASP A 28 -10.96 11.89 3.22
N LEU A 29 -10.77 11.42 2.00
CA LEU A 29 -9.43 11.25 1.47
C LEU A 29 -8.87 12.58 1.00
N LYS A 30 -7.61 12.83 1.32
CA LYS A 30 -6.90 14.01 0.87
C LYS A 30 -6.17 13.70 -0.43
N PRO A 31 -5.85 14.73 -1.24
CA PRO A 31 -5.12 14.48 -2.49
C PRO A 31 -3.86 13.65 -2.21
N ALA A 32 -3.68 12.61 -3.00
CA ALA A 32 -2.66 11.62 -2.77
C ALA A 32 -1.30 12.07 -3.29
N ALA A 33 -0.26 11.76 -2.53
CA ALA A 33 1.10 11.85 -3.05
C ALA A 33 1.26 10.86 -4.20
N ASN A 34 2.19 11.13 -5.10
CA ASN A 34 2.42 10.27 -6.25
C ASN A 34 3.44 9.19 -5.90
N VAL A 35 3.00 7.94 -5.92
CA VAL A 35 3.88 6.80 -5.64
C VAL A 35 3.92 5.80 -6.80
N ALA A 36 3.35 6.15 -7.96
CA ALA A 36 3.37 5.23 -9.08
C ALA A 36 4.81 4.88 -9.44
N GLY A 37 5.04 3.61 -9.81
CA GLY A 37 6.35 3.15 -10.21
C GLY A 37 6.83 1.98 -9.39
N ASN A 38 8.12 1.69 -9.49
CA ASN A 38 8.72 0.52 -8.85
C ASN A 38 9.44 0.92 -7.58
N TRP A 39 9.24 0.11 -6.54
CA TRP A 39 9.81 0.36 -5.22
C TRP A 39 10.46 -0.90 -4.68
N THR A 40 11.53 -0.71 -3.94
CA THR A 40 12.17 -1.77 -3.16
C THR A 40 11.79 -1.55 -1.70
N ILE A 41 11.26 -2.60 -1.08
CA ILE A 41 10.85 -2.57 0.32
C ILE A 41 11.85 -3.38 1.12
N TYR A 42 12.30 -2.79 2.23
CA TYR A 42 13.15 -3.45 3.21
C TYR A 42 12.28 -3.68 4.44
N ALA A 43 11.93 -4.93 4.70
CA ALA A 43 11.02 -5.28 5.78
C ALA A 43 11.76 -6.08 6.84
N TYR A 44 11.75 -5.62 8.09
CA TYR A 44 12.36 -6.39 9.17
C TYR A 44 11.53 -7.65 9.41
N ASN A 45 12.22 -8.73 9.77
CA ASN A 45 11.53 -9.98 10.05
C ASN A 45 10.78 -9.89 11.37
N VAL A 46 9.63 -10.56 11.44
CA VAL A 46 8.79 -10.47 12.64
C VAL A 46 9.19 -11.49 13.71
N GLU A 47 9.97 -12.52 13.34
CA GLU A 47 10.26 -13.59 14.27
C GLU A 47 11.74 -13.83 14.50
N GLN A 48 12.60 -13.21 13.73
CA GLN A 48 14.04 -13.45 13.84
C GLN A 48 14.76 -12.19 13.40
N PRO A 49 16.02 -12.06 13.76
CA PRO A 49 16.80 -10.88 13.33
C PRO A 49 16.90 -10.81 11.82
N GLY A 50 17.13 -9.61 11.33
CA GLY A 50 17.35 -9.39 9.92
C GLY A 50 16.14 -8.81 9.21
N SER A 51 16.30 -8.65 7.90
CA SER A 51 15.27 -8.09 7.07
C SER A 51 15.23 -8.83 5.75
N SER A 52 14.16 -8.65 5.00
CA SER A 52 14.04 -9.21 3.66
C SER A 52 13.71 -8.12 2.68
N LEU A 53 14.10 -8.35 1.44
CA LEU A 53 13.82 -7.45 0.33
C LEU A 53 12.56 -7.89 -0.36
N LYS A 54 11.73 -6.92 -0.68
CA LYS A 54 10.52 -7.15 -1.46
C LYS A 54 10.44 -6.06 -2.50
N THR A 55 9.73 -6.30 -3.58
CA THR A 55 9.53 -5.28 -4.60
C THR A 55 8.06 -5.14 -4.88
N VAL A 56 7.65 -3.93 -5.21
CA VAL A 56 6.30 -3.65 -5.66
C VAL A 56 6.34 -2.76 -6.88
N ALA A 57 5.41 -3.03 -7.79
CA ALA A 57 5.18 -2.15 -8.93
C ALA A 57 3.81 -1.52 -8.70
N ILE A 58 3.78 -0.23 -8.47
CA ILE A 58 2.57 0.48 -8.07
C ILE A 58 1.94 1.19 -9.26
N THR A 59 0.68 0.89 -9.49
CA THR A 59 -0.18 1.65 -10.40
C THR A 59 -1.09 2.50 -9.54
N GLN A 60 -1.23 3.77 -9.86
CA GLN A 60 -1.98 4.70 -9.04
C GLN A 60 -3.06 5.39 -9.86
N ASN A 61 -4.26 5.43 -9.30
CA ASN A 61 -5.38 6.14 -9.90
C ASN A 61 -5.98 7.00 -8.79
N GLY A 62 -5.51 8.25 -8.71
CA GLY A 62 -5.93 9.14 -7.63
C GLY A 62 -5.46 8.63 -6.28
N ASN A 63 -6.42 8.36 -5.41
CA ASN A 63 -6.11 7.88 -4.06
C ASN A 63 -6.04 6.35 -3.97
N ILE A 64 -6.20 5.66 -5.09
CA ILE A 64 -6.26 4.20 -5.11
C ILE A 64 -4.98 3.66 -5.71
N ILE A 65 -4.40 2.67 -5.07
CA ILE A 65 -3.21 2.02 -5.60
C ILE A 65 -3.44 0.52 -5.73
N SER A 66 -2.76 -0.06 -6.69
CA SER A 66 -2.78 -1.49 -6.93
C SER A 66 -1.50 -1.86 -7.64
N GLY A 67 -1.27 -3.13 -7.83
CA GLY A 67 -0.11 -3.57 -8.58
C GLY A 67 0.33 -4.95 -8.20
N THR A 68 1.63 -5.20 -8.37
CA THR A 68 2.22 -6.51 -8.11
C THR A 68 3.22 -6.43 -6.97
N PHE A 69 3.31 -7.52 -6.25
CA PHE A 69 4.17 -7.66 -5.08
C PHE A 69 5.02 -8.92 -5.26
N ARG A 70 6.28 -8.83 -4.91
CA ARG A 70 7.17 -9.99 -4.93
C ARG A 70 8.06 -9.96 -3.70
N GLY A 71 8.00 -11.03 -2.92
CA GLY A 71 8.88 -11.24 -1.79
C GLY A 71 9.73 -12.47 -1.98
N PRO A 72 10.53 -12.84 -0.99
CA PRO A 72 11.41 -14.00 -1.12
C PRO A 72 10.66 -15.32 -1.25
N HIS A 73 9.48 -15.42 -0.66
CA HIS A 73 8.78 -16.70 -0.57
C HIS A 73 7.41 -16.69 -1.23
N GLN A 74 6.93 -15.56 -1.67
CA GLN A 74 5.62 -15.47 -2.29
C GLN A 74 5.51 -14.22 -3.14
N HIS A 75 4.58 -14.24 -4.07
CA HIS A 75 4.31 -13.09 -4.93
C HIS A 75 2.81 -13.06 -5.24
N GLY A 76 2.34 -11.92 -5.66
CA GLY A 76 0.94 -11.76 -5.98
C GLY A 76 0.62 -10.31 -6.28
N LYS A 77 -0.63 -9.96 -6.06
CA LYS A 77 -1.08 -8.59 -6.28
C LYS A 77 -1.30 -7.89 -4.96
N PHE A 78 -1.47 -6.60 -5.01
CA PHE A 78 -1.83 -5.84 -3.83
C PHE A 78 -2.80 -4.74 -4.23
N GLN A 79 -3.48 -4.20 -3.24
CA GLN A 79 -4.31 -3.03 -3.44
C GLN A 79 -4.38 -2.24 -2.14
N GLY A 80 -4.65 -0.96 -2.27
CA GLY A 80 -4.71 -0.10 -1.12
C GLY A 80 -5.09 1.32 -1.49
N TRP A 81 -4.75 2.25 -0.62
CA TRP A 81 -5.14 3.63 -0.79
C TRP A 81 -4.12 4.57 -0.18
N ILE A 82 -4.20 5.82 -0.63
CA ILE A 82 -3.35 6.89 -0.13
C ILE A 82 -4.24 8.09 0.19
N SER A 83 -3.99 8.71 1.33
CA SER A 83 -4.62 9.97 1.69
C SER A 83 -3.51 10.92 2.12
N GLY A 84 -3.29 11.97 1.34
CA GLY A 84 -2.14 12.85 1.55
C GLY A 84 -0.85 12.06 1.45
N ASN A 85 -0.10 12.02 2.52
CA ASN A 85 1.16 11.27 2.59
C ASN A 85 1.02 9.96 3.35
N HIS A 86 -0.18 9.57 3.71
CA HIS A 86 -0.41 8.31 4.41
C HIS A 86 -0.77 7.22 3.40
N ILE A 87 -0.17 6.04 3.54
CA ILE A 87 -0.38 4.93 2.61
C ILE A 87 -0.74 3.67 3.40
N GLU A 88 -1.69 2.91 2.86
CA GLU A 88 -2.02 1.57 3.37
C GLU A 88 -2.30 0.64 2.21
N PHE A 89 -1.75 -0.55 2.26
CA PHE A 89 -2.04 -1.56 1.23
C PHE A 89 -1.87 -2.97 1.79
N SER A 90 -2.50 -3.90 1.10
CA SER A 90 -2.53 -5.29 1.55
C SER A 90 -2.28 -6.19 0.36
N THR A 91 -1.51 -7.25 0.57
CA THR A 91 -1.17 -8.18 -0.51
C THR A 91 -2.24 -9.28 -0.62
N ASP A 92 -2.44 -9.74 -1.85
CA ASP A 92 -3.27 -10.89 -2.12
C ASP A 92 -2.33 -12.07 -2.33
N THR A 93 -1.83 -12.59 -1.23
CA THR A 93 -0.84 -13.66 -1.21
C THR A 93 -1.26 -14.69 -0.18
N ARG A 94 -0.61 -15.85 -0.22
CA ARG A 94 -0.96 -16.90 0.73
C ARG A 94 -0.89 -16.40 2.17
N ASP A 95 0.20 -15.73 2.51
CA ASP A 95 0.35 -15.09 3.81
C ASP A 95 0.17 -13.59 3.59
N VAL A 96 -0.96 -13.07 4.02
CA VAL A 96 -1.30 -11.68 3.74
C VAL A 96 -0.43 -10.73 4.53
N LEU A 97 0.13 -9.76 3.83
CA LEU A 97 0.90 -8.68 4.45
C LEU A 97 0.09 -7.40 4.37
N THR A 98 0.00 -6.69 5.47
CA THR A 98 -0.66 -5.37 5.48
C THR A 98 0.37 -4.32 5.84
N PHE A 99 0.50 -3.33 4.98
CA PHE A 99 1.49 -2.25 5.14
C PHE A 99 0.77 -0.95 5.43
N ARG A 100 1.29 -0.19 6.38
CA ARG A 100 0.81 1.18 6.61
C ARG A 100 2.01 2.05 6.92
N GLY A 101 1.98 3.28 6.45
CA GLY A 101 3.12 4.15 6.67
C GLY A 101 2.91 5.54 6.12
N GLU A 102 4.02 6.25 6.07
CA GLU A 102 4.04 7.63 5.62
C GLU A 102 4.98 7.79 4.44
N ILE A 103 4.64 8.68 3.54
CA ILE A 103 5.40 8.99 2.35
C ILE A 103 6.16 10.29 2.62
N THR A 104 7.47 10.27 2.39
CA THR A 104 8.30 11.45 2.59
C THR A 104 9.15 11.67 1.34
N ASP A 105 9.94 12.72 1.33
CA ASP A 105 10.85 12.98 0.22
C ASP A 105 11.85 11.86 0.02
N GLN A 106 12.10 11.08 1.05
CA GLN A 106 13.11 10.02 0.97
C GLN A 106 12.54 8.64 0.73
N GLY A 107 11.23 8.52 0.64
CA GLY A 107 10.60 7.24 0.38
C GLY A 107 9.41 7.03 1.29
N MET A 108 9.23 5.80 1.70
CA MET A 108 8.11 5.44 2.57
C MET A 108 8.62 4.64 3.75
N SER A 109 7.90 4.69 4.86
CA SER A 109 8.24 3.87 6.02
C SER A 109 7.04 3.72 6.94
N GLY A 110 7.05 2.67 7.75
CA GLY A 110 5.98 2.44 8.68
C GLY A 110 6.07 1.06 9.30
N LEU A 111 4.92 0.47 9.56
CA LEU A 111 4.82 -0.87 10.11
C LEU A 111 4.05 -1.77 9.16
N TYR A 112 4.41 -3.04 9.11
CA TYR A 112 3.62 -4.02 8.39
C TYR A 112 3.23 -5.14 9.33
N GLY A 113 2.18 -5.85 8.98
CA GLY A 113 1.69 -6.95 9.79
C GLY A 113 1.61 -8.23 8.99
N ILE A 114 1.86 -9.35 9.67
CA ILE A 114 1.69 -10.68 9.13
C ILE A 114 1.40 -11.62 10.30
N HIS A 115 0.35 -12.44 10.17
CA HIS A 115 -0.02 -13.42 11.20
C HIS A 115 -0.14 -12.80 12.59
N GLY A 116 -0.69 -11.57 12.65
CA GLY A 116 -0.88 -10.91 13.95
C GLY A 116 0.38 -10.31 14.55
N ARG A 117 1.50 -10.36 13.86
CA ARG A 117 2.75 -9.77 14.31
C ARG A 117 3.08 -8.57 13.47
N HIS A 118 3.89 -7.68 13.99
CA HIS A 118 4.24 -6.42 13.31
C HIS A 118 5.73 -6.19 13.35
N ALA A 119 6.22 -5.50 12.32
CA ALA A 119 7.61 -5.09 12.25
C ALA A 119 7.73 -3.87 11.35
N PRO A 120 8.82 -3.12 11.47
CA PRO A 120 9.01 -1.93 10.62
C PRO A 120 9.35 -2.29 9.18
N TRP A 121 9.05 -1.37 8.28
CA TRP A 121 9.45 -1.45 6.89
C TRP A 121 9.82 -0.05 6.40
N ARG A 122 10.63 -0.02 5.36
CA ARG A 122 10.89 1.20 4.61
C ARG A 122 11.01 0.86 3.15
N ALA A 123 10.82 1.82 2.30
CA ALA A 123 10.89 1.61 0.87
C ALA A 123 11.51 2.80 0.18
N GLU A 124 12.18 2.53 -0.92
CA GLU A 124 12.72 3.58 -1.78
C GLU A 124 12.47 3.20 -3.23
N ARG A 125 12.42 4.21 -4.08
CA ARG A 125 12.19 3.93 -5.50
C ARG A 125 13.33 3.10 -6.05
N THR A 126 12.98 2.09 -6.82
CA THR A 126 13.98 1.28 -7.49
C THR A 126 14.51 2.07 -8.67
N ASN A 127 15.81 2.20 -8.74
CA ASN A 127 16.41 2.90 -9.87
C ASN A 127 16.28 2.07 -11.12
N PRO A 128 15.98 2.72 -12.26
CA PRO A 128 15.85 1.99 -13.53
C PRO A 128 17.16 1.41 -13.99
#